data_37adab40336899c47ecf6a373e40f23f
#
_entry.id   37adab40336899c47ecf6a373e40f23f
#
_cell.length_a   1.000
_cell.length_b   1.000
_cell.length_c   1.000
_cell.angle_alpha   90.00
_cell.angle_beta   90.00
_cell.angle_gamma   90.00
#
_symmetry.space_group_name_H-M   'P 1'
#
loop_
_entity.id
_entity.type
_entity.pdbx_description
1 polymer ?
#
loop_
_entity_poly.entity_id
_entity_poly.type
_entity_poly.pdbx_seq_one_letter_code
_entity_poly.pdbx_strand_id
1 'polypeptide(L)'
;MILACLFGARLGVAADSGPAGPERWIHPAFSAPSLQLPGTFDQQTVVVLGDGRLMTVHPKGNATVISSDAGRTWSEPRPIRSDTTPVVPTRGPLIRTREGVLILLFQVMAGLESRWDEAKRDWTPAFRSDLWVTRSRDDGKTWDEPQRPFAGVYGTITSAIQSRSGHVVVPVGVALKEPGRWGTYAIVSADAGLTWTRSNLIDLGGNGHHDGAIEAAVTEFSDGRLMMLVRTSLDRFWEIYSDDHGYNWREWRPSGLDAGAAPGYVQRLASGRLVLVWNRLNREAGAPSPKSASSASYYYGARGQRAELAISHSDDDGKSWAPPVVVVRQTKTSLSYPCVLERNPGELWIWTRYGSSPPVYLSVKESDLVDRVKRVPEFKR
;
A
#
# COMPACT_ATOMS: atom_id res chain seq x y z
N MET A 1 -57.77 -18.71 13.67
CA MET A 1 -57.78 -19.04 12.24
C MET A 1 -56.31 -19.06 11.80
N ILE A 2 -55.87 -20.23 11.46
CA ILE A 2 -54.48 -20.71 11.38
C ILE A 2 -53.88 -20.21 10.04
N LEU A 3 -52.69 -19.60 10.08
CA LEU A 3 -51.93 -19.30 8.89
C LEU A 3 -50.70 -20.21 8.87
N ALA A 4 -50.61 -21.03 7.81
CA ALA A 4 -49.57 -22.03 7.62
C ALA A 4 -48.29 -21.42 7.09
N CYS A 5 -47.17 -21.75 7.74
CA CYS A 5 -45.81 -21.46 7.22
C CYS A 5 -45.42 -22.49 6.17
N LEU A 6 -45.10 -22.05 4.98
CA LEU A 6 -44.45 -22.87 3.95
C LEU A 6 -42.92 -22.79 4.13
N PHE A 7 -42.34 -23.91 4.52
CA PHE A 7 -40.89 -24.13 4.51
C PHE A 7 -40.41 -24.39 3.09
N GLY A 8 -39.67 -23.45 2.51
CA GLY A 8 -38.89 -23.67 1.30
C GLY A 8 -37.57 -24.38 1.62
N ALA A 9 -37.42 -25.62 1.20
CA ALA A 9 -36.16 -26.35 1.28
C ALA A 9 -35.11 -25.70 0.36
N ARG A 10 -34.05 -25.14 0.94
CA ARG A 10 -32.83 -24.80 0.21
C ARG A 10 -32.06 -26.11 -0.03
N LEU A 11 -31.97 -26.50 -1.28
CA LEU A 11 -31.00 -27.49 -1.76
C LEU A 11 -29.61 -26.88 -1.55
N GLY A 12 -28.90 -27.34 -0.52
CA GLY A 12 -27.50 -27.05 -0.33
C GLY A 12 -26.68 -27.76 -1.38
N VAL A 13 -26.08 -27.02 -2.29
CA VAL A 13 -24.99 -27.52 -3.12
C VAL A 13 -23.81 -27.74 -2.15
N ALA A 14 -23.49 -29.00 -1.87
CA ALA A 14 -22.28 -29.36 -1.14
C ALA A 14 -21.08 -28.90 -1.97
N ALA A 15 -20.33 -27.93 -1.48
CA ALA A 15 -19.05 -27.59 -2.03
C ALA A 15 -18.12 -28.78 -1.83
N ASP A 16 -17.62 -29.33 -2.92
CA ASP A 16 -16.60 -30.38 -2.95
C ASP A 16 -15.36 -29.86 -2.18
N SER A 17 -15.20 -30.36 -0.96
CA SER A 17 -14.01 -30.08 -0.15
C SER A 17 -12.91 -31.03 -0.60
N GLY A 18 -12.23 -30.66 -1.70
CA GLY A 18 -10.93 -31.23 -2.01
C GLY A 18 -9.99 -31.11 -0.79
N PRO A 19 -8.91 -31.91 -0.71
CA PRO A 19 -8.04 -31.94 0.46
C PRO A 19 -7.58 -30.52 0.81
N ALA A 20 -7.92 -30.06 2.01
CA ALA A 20 -7.57 -28.73 2.49
C ALA A 20 -6.04 -28.59 2.48
N GLY A 21 -5.51 -27.84 1.51
CA GLY A 21 -4.11 -27.46 1.51
C GLY A 21 -3.75 -26.66 2.78
N PRO A 22 -2.47 -26.45 3.07
CA PRO A 22 -2.06 -25.72 4.25
C PRO A 22 -2.76 -24.36 4.30
N GLU A 23 -3.23 -23.94 5.47
CA GLU A 23 -3.90 -22.65 5.67
C GLU A 23 -3.10 -21.46 5.15
N ARG A 24 -1.79 -21.56 5.21
CA ARG A 24 -0.83 -20.60 4.66
C ARG A 24 0.30 -21.36 3.97
N TRP A 25 0.57 -20.98 2.74
CA TRP A 25 1.74 -21.43 1.99
C TRP A 25 2.67 -20.23 1.74
N ILE A 26 3.97 -20.45 1.89
CA ILE A 26 5.02 -19.48 1.59
C ILE A 26 5.98 -20.14 0.61
N HIS A 27 6.39 -19.40 -0.43
CA HIS A 27 7.33 -19.87 -1.42
C HIS A 27 8.68 -20.25 -0.78
N PRO A 28 9.28 -21.42 -1.08
CA PRO A 28 10.46 -21.92 -0.39
C PRO A 28 11.74 -21.06 -0.49
N ALA A 29 11.82 -20.16 -1.48
CA ALA A 29 12.93 -19.22 -1.59
C ALA A 29 12.86 -18.08 -0.55
N PHE A 30 11.72 -17.92 0.13
CA PHE A 30 11.53 -16.89 1.14
C PHE A 30 11.69 -17.45 2.54
N SER A 31 12.33 -16.68 3.39
CA SER A 31 12.47 -16.97 4.81
C SER A 31 11.75 -15.90 5.64
N ALA A 32 11.55 -16.16 6.93
CA ALA A 32 11.07 -15.13 7.85
C ALA A 32 12.26 -14.22 8.23
N PRO A 33 12.13 -12.89 8.10
CA PRO A 33 13.11 -11.95 8.65
C PRO A 33 13.02 -11.91 10.17
N SER A 34 14.01 -11.28 10.80
CA SER A 34 13.94 -10.98 12.24
C SER A 34 12.90 -9.94 12.62
N LEU A 35 12.37 -9.23 11.64
CA LEU A 35 11.42 -8.14 11.83
C LEU A 35 10.13 -8.61 12.49
N GLN A 36 9.81 -8.01 13.64
CA GLN A 36 8.52 -8.13 14.34
C GLN A 36 8.02 -6.73 14.64
N LEU A 37 7.12 -6.21 13.82
CA LEU A 37 6.60 -4.86 14.04
C LEU A 37 5.78 -4.78 15.33
N PRO A 38 5.89 -3.69 16.10
CA PRO A 38 5.26 -3.57 17.42
C PRO A 38 3.73 -3.44 17.36
N GLY A 39 3.14 -3.59 16.19
CA GLY A 39 1.70 -3.50 16.01
C GLY A 39 1.26 -3.74 14.58
N THR A 40 0.12 -3.18 14.24
CA THR A 40 -0.58 -3.45 13.00
C THR A 40 -0.45 -2.27 12.06
N PHE A 41 0.46 -2.37 11.09
CA PHE A 41 0.69 -1.32 10.12
C PHE A 41 0.38 -1.82 8.71
N ASP A 42 -0.39 -1.03 7.98
CA ASP A 42 -0.80 -1.30 6.60
C ASP A 42 0.01 -0.46 5.60
N GLN A 43 1.19 0.10 6.00
CA GLN A 43 1.88 1.11 5.21
C GLN A 43 3.39 1.10 5.43
N GLN A 44 4.11 1.83 4.57
CA GLN A 44 5.55 2.03 4.67
C GLN A 44 5.89 2.92 5.87
N THR A 45 6.07 2.31 7.03
CA THR A 45 6.39 3.04 8.28
C THR A 45 7.75 2.70 8.84
N VAL A 46 8.51 1.80 8.23
CA VAL A 46 9.84 1.39 8.70
C VAL A 46 10.91 2.06 7.88
N VAL A 47 11.85 2.71 8.54
CA VAL A 47 13.04 3.30 7.93
C VAL A 47 14.31 2.78 8.57
N VAL A 48 15.41 2.80 7.80
CA VAL A 48 16.77 2.57 8.29
C VAL A 48 17.38 3.91 8.63
N LEU A 49 17.82 4.09 9.87
CA LEU A 49 18.53 5.28 10.33
C LEU A 49 19.99 5.29 9.83
N GLY A 50 20.66 6.43 9.93
CA GLY A 50 22.03 6.57 9.47
C GLY A 50 23.07 5.64 10.14
N ASP A 51 22.79 5.19 11.35
CA ASP A 51 23.60 4.23 12.12
C ASP A 51 23.18 2.77 11.93
N GLY A 52 22.24 2.50 11.01
CA GLY A 52 21.75 1.15 10.68
C GLY A 52 20.63 0.63 11.59
N ARG A 53 20.23 1.35 12.64
CA ARG A 53 19.06 0.99 13.44
C ARG A 53 17.78 1.15 12.62
N LEU A 54 16.72 0.46 13.03
CA LEU A 54 15.39 0.65 12.46
C LEU A 54 14.57 1.60 13.31
N MET A 55 13.75 2.41 12.65
CA MET A 55 12.72 3.21 13.31
C MET A 55 11.37 2.90 12.67
N THR A 56 10.34 2.87 13.50
CA THR A 56 8.94 2.84 13.04
C THR A 56 8.05 3.69 13.94
N VAL A 57 6.84 3.95 13.47
CA VAL A 57 5.81 4.63 14.26
C VAL A 57 5.19 3.64 15.24
N HIS A 58 4.92 4.05 16.47
CA HIS A 58 4.26 3.21 17.46
C HIS A 58 2.76 3.01 17.10
N PRO A 59 2.16 1.85 17.36
CA PRO A 59 0.77 1.54 16.96
C PRO A 59 -0.28 2.53 17.46
N LYS A 60 -0.02 3.18 18.59
CA LYS A 60 -0.92 4.22 19.13
C LYS A 60 -0.76 5.59 18.45
N GLY A 61 0.14 5.70 17.48
CA GLY A 61 0.27 6.85 16.58
C GLY A 61 1.19 7.95 17.05
N ASN A 62 1.20 8.36 18.26
CA ASN A 62 1.84 9.61 18.73
C ASN A 62 3.31 9.44 19.14
N ALA A 63 3.96 8.40 18.74
CA ALA A 63 5.34 8.09 19.13
C ALA A 63 6.08 7.28 18.06
N THR A 64 7.40 7.32 18.13
CA THR A 64 8.28 6.40 17.41
C THR A 64 8.97 5.44 18.34
N VAL A 65 9.38 4.30 17.81
CA VAL A 65 10.17 3.29 18.48
C VAL A 65 11.37 2.92 17.62
N ILE A 66 12.47 2.55 18.25
CA ILE A 66 13.74 2.21 17.59
C ILE A 66 14.12 0.79 17.94
N SER A 67 14.64 0.06 16.95
CA SER A 67 15.24 -1.27 17.13
C SER A 67 16.73 -1.24 16.81
N SER A 68 17.54 -1.80 17.69
CA SER A 68 18.98 -2.00 17.48
C SER A 68 19.35 -3.44 17.11
N ASP A 69 18.36 -4.33 17.05
CA ASP A 69 18.53 -5.77 16.81
C ASP A 69 17.78 -6.29 15.59
N ALA A 70 17.73 -5.45 14.55
CA ALA A 70 17.07 -5.76 13.29
C ALA A 70 15.56 -6.06 13.45
N GLY A 71 14.88 -5.35 14.33
CA GLY A 71 13.43 -5.41 14.50
C GLY A 71 12.92 -6.55 15.36
N ARG A 72 13.80 -7.25 16.11
CA ARG A 72 13.36 -8.29 17.07
C ARG A 72 12.70 -7.67 18.29
N THR A 73 13.34 -6.61 18.80
CA THR A 73 12.81 -5.84 19.93
C THR A 73 12.79 -4.34 19.61
N TRP A 74 11.97 -3.61 20.32
CA TRP A 74 11.76 -2.18 20.12
C TRP A 74 11.87 -1.44 21.45
N SER A 75 12.41 -0.23 21.38
CA SER A 75 12.56 0.66 22.54
C SER A 75 11.21 1.06 23.13
N GLU A 76 11.26 1.67 24.32
CA GLU A 76 10.13 2.44 24.83
C GLU A 76 9.71 3.50 23.82
N PRO A 77 8.40 3.79 23.71
CA PRO A 77 7.87 4.79 22.80
C PRO A 77 8.41 6.19 23.11
N ARG A 78 8.94 6.86 22.09
CA ARG A 78 9.36 8.25 22.17
C ARG A 78 8.29 9.14 21.52
N PRO A 79 7.67 10.05 22.28
CA PRO A 79 6.62 10.93 21.73
C PRO A 79 7.13 11.75 20.53
N ILE A 80 6.27 11.89 19.52
CA ILE A 80 6.46 12.81 18.40
C ILE A 80 6.14 14.24 18.86
N ARG A 81 5.16 14.37 19.78
CA ARG A 81 4.76 15.66 20.38
C ARG A 81 4.65 15.52 21.89
N SER A 82 4.91 16.61 22.58
CA SER A 82 4.79 16.68 24.04
C SER A 82 3.38 17.06 24.52
N ASP A 83 2.52 17.57 23.64
CA ASP A 83 1.16 17.95 23.98
C ASP A 83 0.17 16.79 23.89
N THR A 84 -0.94 16.93 24.59
CA THR A 84 -2.01 15.93 24.68
C THR A 84 -3.00 16.00 23.51
N THR A 85 -2.70 16.74 22.45
CA THR A 85 -3.57 16.79 21.27
C THR A 85 -3.69 15.39 20.71
N PRO A 86 -4.89 14.82 20.64
CA PRO A 86 -5.05 13.44 20.19
C PRO A 86 -4.58 13.33 18.74
N VAL A 87 -3.38 12.81 18.56
CA VAL A 87 -2.93 12.39 17.24
C VAL A 87 -3.61 11.07 16.97
N VAL A 88 -4.54 11.09 16.04
CA VAL A 88 -5.21 9.92 15.54
C VAL A 88 -4.17 8.98 14.90
N PRO A 89 -4.37 7.66 14.94
CA PRO A 89 -3.40 6.69 14.47
C PRO A 89 -2.89 7.06 13.07
N THR A 90 -1.59 7.14 12.94
CA THR A 90 -0.90 7.46 11.71
C THR A 90 -1.24 6.44 10.63
N ARG A 91 -1.78 6.93 9.53
CA ARG A 91 -1.97 6.17 8.30
C ARG A 91 -1.22 6.89 7.19
N GLY A 92 0.09 6.66 7.10
CA GLY A 92 0.92 7.27 6.09
C GLY A 92 2.39 6.88 6.26
N PRO A 93 3.20 7.07 5.22
CA PRO A 93 4.59 6.66 5.23
C PRO A 93 5.46 7.50 6.17
N LEU A 94 6.44 6.82 6.76
CA LEU A 94 7.64 7.42 7.32
C LEU A 94 8.76 7.20 6.31
N ILE A 95 9.44 8.25 5.91
CA ILE A 95 10.61 8.18 5.03
C ILE A 95 11.80 8.88 5.66
N ARG A 96 13.00 8.46 5.26
CA ARG A 96 14.25 9.13 5.60
C ARG A 96 14.92 9.60 4.30
N THR A 97 15.16 10.91 4.20
CA THR A 97 15.85 11.47 3.05
C THR A 97 17.35 11.13 3.11
N ARG A 98 18.06 11.29 1.99
CA ARG A 98 19.51 11.08 1.93
C ARG A 98 20.28 12.03 2.85
N GLU A 99 19.73 13.22 3.09
CA GLU A 99 20.26 14.23 4.01
C GLU A 99 19.99 13.89 5.50
N GLY A 100 19.27 12.78 5.76
CA GLY A 100 18.95 12.31 7.10
C GLY A 100 17.68 12.89 7.70
N VAL A 101 16.91 13.69 6.97
CA VAL A 101 15.62 14.21 7.46
C VAL A 101 14.59 13.10 7.46
N LEU A 102 13.95 12.88 8.61
CA LEU A 102 12.77 12.02 8.70
C LEU A 102 11.54 12.85 8.35
N ILE A 103 10.67 12.32 7.52
CA ILE A 103 9.39 12.93 7.15
C ILE A 103 8.28 11.91 7.44
N LEU A 104 7.38 12.26 8.34
CA LEU A 104 6.22 11.46 8.65
C LEU A 104 4.97 12.15 8.10
N LEU A 105 4.26 11.41 7.23
CA LEU A 105 2.93 11.78 6.77
C LEU A 105 1.90 11.02 7.61
N PHE A 106 0.82 11.68 8.01
CA PHE A 106 -0.25 11.04 8.76
C PHE A 106 -1.59 11.69 8.48
N GLN A 107 -2.65 10.97 8.80
CA GLN A 107 -4.01 11.43 8.57
C GLN A 107 -4.76 11.57 9.90
N VAL A 108 -5.55 12.64 10.01
CA VAL A 108 -6.54 12.81 11.07
C VAL A 108 -7.91 12.61 10.46
N MET A 109 -8.60 11.57 10.91
CA MET A 109 -9.86 11.12 10.31
C MET A 109 -11.02 11.22 11.28
N ALA A 110 -12.20 11.56 10.73
CA ALA A 110 -13.48 11.53 11.44
C ALA A 110 -14.58 11.03 10.48
N GLY A 111 -15.67 10.51 11.04
CA GLY A 111 -16.84 10.07 10.27
C GLY A 111 -16.58 8.84 9.38
N LEU A 112 -15.63 7.97 9.74
CA LEU A 112 -15.28 6.79 8.94
C LEU A 112 -16.43 5.80 8.75
N GLU A 113 -17.28 5.64 9.78
CA GLU A 113 -18.38 4.67 9.77
C GLU A 113 -19.52 5.12 8.83
N SER A 114 -19.67 6.41 8.64
CA SER A 114 -20.72 7.03 7.80
C SER A 114 -20.14 7.77 6.58
N ARG A 115 -18.98 7.35 6.10
CA ARG A 115 -18.23 8.07 5.06
C ARG A 115 -18.88 8.06 3.68
N TRP A 116 -19.74 7.08 3.40
CA TRP A 116 -20.33 6.86 2.08
C TRP A 116 -21.85 6.75 2.16
N ASP A 117 -22.55 7.47 1.28
CA ASP A 117 -23.99 7.41 1.08
C ASP A 117 -24.28 6.52 -0.14
N GLU A 118 -24.78 5.32 0.09
CA GLU A 118 -25.07 4.35 -0.99
C GLU A 118 -26.19 4.81 -1.90
N ALA A 119 -27.18 5.55 -1.39
CA ALA A 119 -28.29 6.03 -2.19
C ALA A 119 -27.87 7.15 -3.16
N LYS A 120 -27.01 8.03 -2.69
CA LYS A 120 -26.45 9.12 -3.51
C LYS A 120 -25.24 8.69 -4.31
N ARG A 121 -24.61 7.58 -3.93
CA ARG A 121 -23.31 7.11 -4.44
C ARG A 121 -22.25 8.22 -4.31
N ASP A 122 -22.16 8.79 -3.13
CA ASP A 122 -21.24 9.90 -2.87
C ASP A 122 -20.74 9.93 -1.42
N TRP A 123 -19.69 10.71 -1.20
CA TRP A 123 -19.09 10.94 0.11
C TRP A 123 -20.02 11.80 0.98
N THR A 124 -20.19 11.37 2.22
CA THR A 124 -21.00 12.15 3.17
C THR A 124 -20.24 13.40 3.63
N PRO A 125 -20.94 14.46 4.06
CA PRO A 125 -20.31 15.62 4.68
C PRO A 125 -19.63 15.32 6.01
N ALA A 126 -20.00 14.21 6.68
CA ALA A 126 -19.41 13.80 7.95
C ALA A 126 -18.00 13.23 7.80
N PHE A 127 -17.66 12.73 6.61
CA PHE A 127 -16.34 12.15 6.34
C PHE A 127 -15.28 13.23 6.21
N ARG A 128 -14.27 13.14 7.06
CA ARG A 128 -13.08 14.00 7.05
C ARG A 128 -11.83 13.14 7.12
N SER A 129 -10.80 13.55 6.42
CA SER A 129 -9.49 12.92 6.46
C SER A 129 -8.44 13.96 6.07
N ASP A 130 -7.95 14.70 7.06
CA ASP A 130 -6.95 15.74 6.84
C ASP A 130 -5.55 15.13 6.80
N LEU A 131 -4.74 15.54 5.81
CA LEU A 131 -3.34 15.15 5.68
C LEU A 131 -2.46 16.11 6.45
N TRP A 132 -1.58 15.55 7.26
CA TRP A 132 -0.58 16.26 8.05
C TRP A 132 0.82 15.73 7.77
N VAL A 133 1.81 16.59 7.92
CA VAL A 133 3.23 16.27 7.74
C VAL A 133 4.01 16.85 8.91
N THR A 134 4.94 16.07 9.47
CA THR A 134 5.95 16.55 10.42
C THR A 134 7.32 15.99 10.04
N ARG A 135 8.38 16.65 10.54
CA ARG A 135 9.76 16.30 10.20
C ARG A 135 10.63 16.24 11.43
N SER A 136 11.71 15.45 11.34
CA SER A 136 12.79 15.42 12.32
C SER A 136 14.13 15.48 11.60
N ARG A 137 15.08 16.24 12.16
CA ARG A 137 16.45 16.40 11.64
C ARG A 137 17.50 15.77 12.55
N ASP A 138 17.09 15.06 13.57
CA ASP A 138 17.93 14.51 14.64
C ASP A 138 17.60 13.04 14.96
N ASP A 139 17.24 12.28 13.91
CA ASP A 139 16.85 10.86 14.02
C ASP A 139 15.69 10.65 15.02
N GLY A 140 14.67 11.53 14.96
CA GLY A 140 13.42 11.40 15.72
C GLY A 140 13.54 11.78 17.20
N LYS A 141 14.58 12.49 17.61
CA LYS A 141 14.68 13.02 18.99
C LYS A 141 13.73 14.18 19.20
N THR A 142 13.63 15.06 18.21
CA THR A 142 12.67 16.16 18.17
C THR A 142 11.97 16.20 16.81
N TRP A 143 10.76 16.73 16.80
CA TRP A 143 9.92 16.85 15.61
C TRP A 143 9.41 18.28 15.45
N ASP A 144 9.39 18.77 14.20
CA ASP A 144 8.80 20.06 13.86
C ASP A 144 7.29 20.05 14.17
N GLU A 145 6.68 21.22 14.37
CA GLU A 145 5.22 21.32 14.48
C GLU A 145 4.56 20.78 13.21
N PRO A 146 3.55 19.90 13.34
CA PRO A 146 2.86 19.35 12.18
C PRO A 146 2.20 20.42 11.34
N GLN A 147 2.33 20.29 10.04
CA GLN A 147 1.73 21.17 9.06
C GLN A 147 0.63 20.42 8.30
N ARG A 148 -0.43 21.12 7.93
CA ARG A 148 -1.46 20.66 7.02
C ARG A 148 -1.24 21.35 5.67
N PRO A 149 -0.51 20.71 4.72
CA PRO A 149 -0.11 21.36 3.48
C PRO A 149 -1.30 21.76 2.60
N PHE A 150 -2.37 20.97 2.61
CA PHE A 150 -3.57 21.25 1.81
C PHE A 150 -4.84 20.84 2.57
N ALA A 151 -5.93 21.57 2.31
CA ALA A 151 -7.26 21.14 2.74
C ALA A 151 -7.84 20.10 1.76
N GLY A 152 -8.57 19.14 2.29
CA GLY A 152 -9.22 18.10 1.47
C GLY A 152 -9.64 16.90 2.28
N VAL A 153 -10.21 15.90 1.61
CA VAL A 153 -10.50 14.59 2.17
C VAL A 153 -9.60 13.59 1.46
N TYR A 154 -8.62 13.07 2.19
CA TYR A 154 -7.54 12.26 1.64
C TYR A 154 -7.76 10.78 1.88
N GLY A 155 -7.43 9.97 0.87
CA GLY A 155 -7.36 8.52 0.96
C GLY A 155 -6.07 8.03 1.61
N THR A 156 -5.97 6.71 1.77
CA THR A 156 -4.77 6.06 2.30
C THR A 156 -3.54 6.37 1.44
N ILE A 157 -2.45 6.75 2.08
CA ILE A 157 -1.16 7.02 1.44
C ILE A 157 -0.29 5.79 1.64
N THR A 158 0.06 5.11 0.57
CA THR A 158 0.74 3.81 0.61
C THR A 158 2.22 3.88 0.27
N SER A 159 2.68 4.98 -0.35
CA SER A 159 4.04 5.09 -0.87
C SER A 159 4.53 6.53 -0.80
N ALA A 160 5.83 6.70 -0.61
CA ALA A 160 6.54 7.95 -0.75
C ALA A 160 8.00 7.66 -1.14
N ILE A 161 8.60 8.50 -1.97
CA ILE A 161 10.02 8.39 -2.34
C ILE A 161 10.71 9.74 -2.23
N GLN A 162 12.04 9.71 -2.07
CA GLN A 162 12.90 10.82 -2.46
C GLN A 162 13.55 10.45 -3.79
N SER A 163 13.31 11.25 -4.83
CA SER A 163 13.93 11.09 -6.13
C SER A 163 15.43 11.43 -6.11
N ARG A 164 16.18 11.04 -7.12
CA ARG A 164 17.62 11.37 -7.22
C ARG A 164 17.88 12.87 -7.28
N SER A 165 16.93 13.64 -7.79
CA SER A 165 17.00 15.11 -7.80
C SER A 165 16.77 15.74 -6.43
N GLY A 166 16.44 14.94 -5.38
CA GLY A 166 16.18 15.43 -4.02
C GLY A 166 14.71 15.69 -3.71
N HIS A 167 13.84 15.69 -4.72
CA HIS A 167 12.41 15.91 -4.49
C HIS A 167 11.78 14.73 -3.74
N VAL A 168 11.00 15.05 -2.72
CA VAL A 168 10.13 14.09 -2.06
C VAL A 168 8.79 14.09 -2.77
N VAL A 169 8.36 12.91 -3.24
CA VAL A 169 7.14 12.74 -4.03
C VAL A 169 6.22 11.73 -3.35
N VAL A 170 5.00 12.14 -3.08
CA VAL A 170 4.01 11.35 -2.36
C VAL A 170 2.69 11.34 -3.13
N PRO A 171 2.27 10.20 -3.68
CA PRO A 171 0.92 10.04 -4.23
C PRO A 171 -0.13 10.13 -3.14
N VAL A 172 -1.17 10.90 -3.36
CA VAL A 172 -2.24 11.14 -2.40
C VAL A 172 -3.59 10.97 -3.07
N GLY A 173 -4.37 10.01 -2.60
CA GLY A 173 -5.77 9.86 -3.02
C GLY A 173 -6.62 11.01 -2.47
N VAL A 174 -7.57 11.50 -3.23
CA VAL A 174 -8.52 12.53 -2.84
C VAL A 174 -9.94 12.11 -3.18
N ALA A 175 -10.87 12.34 -2.25
CA ALA A 175 -12.28 12.09 -2.47
C ALA A 175 -12.87 13.15 -3.41
N LEU A 176 -13.38 12.70 -4.56
CA LEU A 176 -14.11 13.52 -5.53
C LEU A 176 -15.60 13.27 -5.37
N LYS A 177 -16.40 14.30 -5.57
CA LYS A 177 -17.87 14.26 -5.45
C LYS A 177 -18.54 14.40 -6.80
N GLU A 178 -19.82 14.04 -6.86
CA GLU A 178 -20.75 14.28 -7.97
C GLU A 178 -20.27 13.73 -9.33
N PRO A 179 -20.08 12.42 -9.52
CA PRO A 179 -20.31 11.32 -8.58
C PRO A 179 -19.13 11.03 -7.67
N GLY A 180 -19.42 10.39 -6.53
CA GLY A 180 -18.41 10.00 -5.56
C GLY A 180 -17.43 8.97 -6.12
N ARG A 181 -16.13 9.25 -6.05
CA ARG A 181 -15.01 8.41 -6.47
C ARG A 181 -13.70 8.88 -5.87
N TRP A 182 -12.62 8.23 -6.19
CA TRP A 182 -11.28 8.68 -5.85
C TRP A 182 -10.54 9.24 -7.06
N GLY A 183 -9.87 10.36 -6.86
CA GLY A 183 -8.79 10.83 -7.72
C GLY A 183 -7.45 10.71 -7.00
N THR A 184 -6.36 10.90 -7.71
CA THR A 184 -5.01 10.93 -7.15
C THR A 184 -4.26 12.15 -7.67
N TYR A 185 -3.43 12.75 -6.84
CA TYR A 185 -2.38 13.67 -7.24
C TYR A 185 -1.10 13.42 -6.44
N ALA A 186 0.01 13.99 -6.83
CA ALA A 186 1.20 14.01 -5.99
C ALA A 186 1.25 15.29 -5.15
N ILE A 187 1.80 15.19 -3.95
CA ILE A 187 2.41 16.33 -3.29
C ILE A 187 3.91 16.20 -3.41
N VAL A 188 4.58 17.30 -3.75
CA VAL A 188 6.00 17.35 -4.06
C VAL A 188 6.68 18.37 -3.17
N SER A 189 7.79 18.00 -2.57
CA SER A 189 8.64 18.89 -1.80
C SER A 189 10.05 18.90 -2.37
N ALA A 190 10.61 20.07 -2.65
CA ALA A 190 12.00 20.25 -3.08
C ALA A 190 12.96 20.56 -1.92
N ASP A 191 12.45 20.67 -0.69
CA ASP A 191 13.18 21.16 0.48
C ASP A 191 13.04 20.21 1.69
N ALA A 192 13.09 18.90 1.42
CA ALA A 192 13.00 17.85 2.40
C ALA A 192 11.75 17.98 3.30
N GLY A 193 10.60 18.28 2.71
CA GLY A 193 9.30 18.30 3.38
C GLY A 193 8.96 19.59 4.14
N LEU A 194 9.73 20.68 3.93
CA LEU A 194 9.42 21.98 4.55
C LEU A 194 8.22 22.64 3.87
N THR A 195 8.23 22.66 2.55
CA THR A 195 7.11 23.18 1.76
C THR A 195 6.64 22.14 0.73
N TRP A 196 5.38 22.25 0.31
CA TRP A 196 4.75 21.26 -0.56
C TRP A 196 3.98 21.94 -1.69
N THR A 197 4.11 21.39 -2.88
CA THR A 197 3.33 21.77 -4.06
C THR A 197 2.46 20.59 -4.49
N ARG A 198 1.24 20.84 -4.90
CA ARG A 198 0.32 19.84 -5.42
C ARG A 198 0.43 19.75 -6.94
N SER A 199 0.50 18.54 -7.48
CA SER A 199 0.45 18.29 -8.92
C SER A 199 -0.94 18.50 -9.52
N ASN A 200 -1.07 18.26 -10.84
CA ASN A 200 -2.37 18.09 -11.46
C ASN A 200 -3.10 16.86 -10.90
N LEU A 201 -4.44 16.90 -10.98
CA LEU A 201 -5.32 15.81 -10.59
C LEU A 201 -5.31 14.71 -11.67
N ILE A 202 -5.26 13.46 -11.22
CA ILE A 202 -5.45 12.25 -12.01
C ILE A 202 -6.83 11.71 -11.65
N ASP A 203 -7.75 11.72 -12.61
CA ASP A 203 -9.13 11.24 -12.45
C ASP A 203 -9.44 10.24 -13.56
N LEU A 204 -9.54 8.96 -13.21
CA LEU A 204 -9.86 7.87 -14.13
C LEU A 204 -11.37 7.63 -14.27
N GLY A 205 -12.20 8.55 -13.75
CA GLY A 205 -13.63 8.41 -13.72
C GLY A 205 -14.11 7.38 -12.71
N GLY A 206 -15.35 6.93 -12.88
CA GLY A 206 -16.01 5.99 -11.99
C GLY A 206 -17.12 6.62 -11.16
N ASN A 207 -17.85 5.76 -10.42
CA ASN A 207 -18.97 6.17 -9.56
C ASN A 207 -19.12 5.14 -8.44
N GLY A 208 -18.28 5.21 -7.42
CA GLY A 208 -18.32 4.28 -6.30
C GLY A 208 -17.22 4.49 -5.27
N HIS A 209 -17.49 3.99 -4.08
CA HIS A 209 -16.62 4.11 -2.91
C HIS A 209 -15.17 3.61 -3.14
N HIS A 210 -14.96 2.71 -4.09
CA HIS A 210 -13.66 2.16 -4.45
C HIS A 210 -13.33 2.30 -5.94
N ASP A 211 -14.01 3.22 -6.63
CA ASP A 211 -13.74 3.54 -8.02
C ASP A 211 -12.76 4.71 -8.17
N GLY A 212 -12.19 4.81 -9.35
CA GLY A 212 -11.27 5.86 -9.74
C GLY A 212 -9.80 5.48 -9.57
N ALA A 213 -8.99 6.48 -9.28
CA ALA A 213 -7.55 6.37 -9.07
C ALA A 213 -7.23 6.42 -7.58
N ILE A 214 -6.85 5.29 -6.98
CA ILE A 214 -6.62 5.20 -5.54
C ILE A 214 -5.29 4.52 -5.19
N GLU A 215 -4.72 4.88 -4.04
CA GLU A 215 -3.63 4.18 -3.36
C GLU A 215 -2.46 3.86 -4.31
N ALA A 216 -1.94 4.91 -4.97
CA ALA A 216 -0.85 4.78 -5.92
C ALA A 216 0.49 4.53 -5.22
N ALA A 217 1.31 3.66 -5.80
CA ALA A 217 2.73 3.57 -5.50
C ALA A 217 3.53 4.39 -6.50
N VAL A 218 4.66 4.97 -6.08
CA VAL A 218 5.53 5.78 -6.95
C VAL A 218 6.94 5.23 -6.97
N THR A 219 7.59 5.30 -8.14
CA THR A 219 9.01 4.97 -8.31
C THR A 219 9.67 5.89 -9.32
N GLU A 220 11.00 5.95 -9.30
CA GLU A 220 11.81 6.71 -10.23
C GLU A 220 12.54 5.77 -11.21
N PHE A 221 12.53 6.08 -12.49
CA PHE A 221 13.28 5.37 -13.53
C PHE A 221 14.74 5.80 -13.61
N SER A 222 15.56 5.05 -14.34
CA SER A 222 16.99 5.35 -14.51
C SER A 222 17.24 6.67 -15.24
N ASP A 223 16.31 7.13 -16.06
CA ASP A 223 16.35 8.40 -16.77
C ASP A 223 15.82 9.61 -15.96
N GLY A 224 15.34 9.39 -14.74
CA GLY A 224 14.81 10.43 -13.85
C GLY A 224 13.31 10.66 -13.95
N ARG A 225 12.63 10.06 -14.92
CA ARG A 225 11.18 10.09 -14.97
C ARG A 225 10.59 9.34 -13.79
N LEU A 226 9.42 9.76 -13.36
CA LEU A 226 8.65 9.10 -12.31
C LEU A 226 7.49 8.31 -12.92
N MET A 227 7.16 7.20 -12.28
CA MET A 227 5.95 6.42 -12.57
C MET A 227 5.12 6.26 -11.31
N MET A 228 3.84 6.56 -11.39
CA MET A 228 2.83 6.08 -10.45
C MET A 228 2.20 4.80 -10.99
N LEU A 229 2.11 3.79 -10.14
CA LEU A 229 1.32 2.59 -10.35
C LEU A 229 0.04 2.71 -9.53
N VAL A 230 -1.07 3.00 -10.19
CA VAL A 230 -2.33 3.38 -9.57
C VAL A 230 -3.26 2.17 -9.46
N ARG A 231 -3.76 1.91 -8.25
CA ARG A 231 -4.82 0.93 -8.01
C ARG A 231 -6.13 1.40 -8.64
N THR A 232 -6.82 0.48 -9.29
CA THR A 232 -8.15 0.69 -9.86
C THR A 232 -9.09 -0.48 -9.53
N SER A 233 -10.36 -0.35 -9.88
CA SER A 233 -11.34 -1.45 -9.92
C SER A 233 -11.42 -2.14 -11.29
N LEU A 234 -10.45 -1.91 -12.19
CA LEU A 234 -10.50 -2.31 -13.61
C LEU A 234 -9.64 -3.57 -13.91
N ASP A 235 -9.42 -4.44 -12.91
CA ASP A 235 -8.66 -5.69 -13.03
C ASP A 235 -7.19 -5.52 -13.45
N ARG A 236 -6.65 -4.31 -13.33
CA ARG A 236 -5.26 -3.95 -13.61
C ARG A 236 -4.87 -2.65 -12.96
N PHE A 237 -3.59 -2.42 -12.84
CA PHE A 237 -3.07 -1.11 -12.52
C PHE A 237 -3.16 -0.16 -13.71
N TRP A 238 -3.07 1.14 -13.44
CA TRP A 238 -2.75 2.16 -14.41
C TRP A 238 -1.39 2.74 -14.12
N GLU A 239 -0.62 2.98 -15.16
CA GLU A 239 0.69 3.59 -15.12
C GLU A 239 0.57 5.05 -15.54
N ILE A 240 1.13 5.94 -14.77
CA ILE A 240 1.06 7.38 -15.00
C ILE A 240 2.43 7.97 -14.81
N TYR A 241 2.88 8.81 -15.76
CA TYR A 241 4.27 9.25 -15.86
C TYR A 241 4.42 10.75 -15.67
N SER A 242 5.55 11.14 -15.08
CA SER A 242 6.01 12.52 -14.93
C SER A 242 7.46 12.65 -15.32
N ASP A 243 7.79 13.69 -16.06
CA ASP A 243 9.15 14.06 -16.50
C ASP A 243 9.68 15.34 -15.82
N ASP A 244 8.92 15.89 -14.88
CA ASP A 244 9.20 17.14 -14.18
C ASP A 244 9.15 17.00 -12.65
N HIS A 245 9.76 15.95 -12.13
CA HIS A 245 9.87 15.67 -10.68
C HIS A 245 8.54 15.41 -9.94
N GLY A 246 7.47 15.13 -10.69
CA GLY A 246 6.15 14.85 -10.12
C GLY A 246 5.22 16.06 -10.01
N TYR A 247 5.59 17.21 -10.59
CA TYR A 247 4.71 18.38 -10.61
C TYR A 247 3.58 18.25 -11.62
N ASN A 248 3.82 17.55 -12.75
CA ASN A 248 2.80 17.24 -13.73
C ASN A 248 2.87 15.77 -14.16
N TRP A 249 1.70 15.14 -14.24
CA TRP A 249 1.51 13.74 -14.63
C TRP A 249 0.69 13.74 -15.93
N ARG A 250 1.30 13.36 -17.05
CA ARG A 250 0.75 13.64 -18.39
C ARG A 250 0.40 12.41 -19.19
N GLU A 251 1.21 11.35 -19.09
CA GLU A 251 0.99 10.13 -19.87
C GLU A 251 0.32 9.07 -18.97
N TRP A 252 -0.88 8.62 -19.37
CA TRP A 252 -1.69 7.68 -18.60
C TRP A 252 -2.07 6.50 -19.47
N ARG A 253 -1.77 5.29 -19.02
CA ARG A 253 -2.12 4.07 -19.74
C ARG A 253 -2.44 2.92 -18.79
N PRO A 254 -3.30 1.95 -19.23
CA PRO A 254 -3.46 0.72 -18.49
C PRO A 254 -2.16 -0.07 -18.49
N SER A 255 -1.77 -0.63 -17.36
CA SER A 255 -0.59 -1.49 -17.27
C SER A 255 -0.83 -2.85 -17.94
N GLY A 256 0.25 -3.52 -18.34
CA GLY A 256 0.22 -4.92 -18.75
C GLY A 256 0.04 -5.90 -17.60
N LEU A 257 0.03 -5.42 -16.35
CA LEU A 257 -0.06 -6.23 -15.15
C LEU A 257 -1.52 -6.35 -14.69
N ASP A 258 -2.01 -7.57 -14.60
CA ASP A 258 -3.30 -7.86 -13.95
C ASP A 258 -3.18 -7.60 -12.45
N ALA A 259 -4.21 -7.03 -11.86
CA ALA A 259 -4.24 -6.72 -10.44
C ALA A 259 -5.65 -6.82 -9.86
N GLY A 260 -5.76 -7.41 -8.69
CA GLY A 260 -6.96 -7.29 -7.87
C GLY A 260 -7.17 -5.85 -7.39
N ALA A 261 -8.37 -5.55 -6.88
CA ALA A 261 -8.67 -4.23 -6.31
C ALA A 261 -7.93 -4.01 -4.96
N ALA A 262 -6.60 -3.97 -5.03
CA ALA A 262 -5.69 -3.78 -3.91
C ALA A 262 -4.46 -2.99 -4.36
N PRO A 263 -3.82 -2.19 -3.50
CA PRO A 263 -2.60 -1.49 -3.88
C PRO A 263 -1.46 -2.47 -4.09
N GLY A 264 -0.59 -2.15 -5.05
CA GLY A 264 0.73 -2.74 -5.19
C GLY A 264 1.79 -1.86 -4.52
N TYR A 265 2.98 -2.41 -4.36
CA TYR A 265 4.15 -1.67 -3.90
C TYR A 265 5.29 -1.87 -4.88
N VAL A 266 5.78 -0.79 -5.47
CA VAL A 266 6.92 -0.78 -6.39
C VAL A 266 8.10 -0.06 -5.74
N GLN A 267 9.28 -0.66 -5.81
CA GLN A 267 10.50 -0.07 -5.29
C GLN A 267 11.66 -0.28 -6.26
N ARG A 268 12.47 0.77 -6.45
CA ARG A 268 13.79 0.66 -7.06
C ARG A 268 14.80 0.24 -5.99
N LEU A 269 15.54 -0.81 -6.28
CA LEU A 269 16.61 -1.32 -5.44
C LEU A 269 17.93 -0.58 -5.70
N ALA A 270 18.88 -0.75 -4.79
CA ALA A 270 20.24 -0.20 -4.94
C ALA A 270 20.94 -0.68 -6.22
N SER A 271 20.63 -1.88 -6.70
CA SER A 271 21.11 -2.44 -7.98
C SER A 271 20.57 -1.71 -9.20
N GLY A 272 19.52 -0.90 -9.06
CA GLY A 272 18.78 -0.27 -10.14
C GLY A 272 17.57 -1.08 -10.63
N ARG A 273 17.38 -2.32 -10.19
CA ARG A 273 16.21 -3.15 -10.50
C ARG A 273 14.94 -2.60 -9.87
N LEU A 274 13.82 -2.68 -10.57
CA LEU A 274 12.50 -2.48 -9.98
C LEU A 274 11.95 -3.80 -9.46
N VAL A 275 11.37 -3.76 -8.27
CA VAL A 275 10.60 -4.88 -7.69
C VAL A 275 9.18 -4.41 -7.44
N LEU A 276 8.21 -5.23 -7.84
CA LEU A 276 6.78 -5.02 -7.61
C LEU A 276 6.22 -6.19 -6.80
N VAL A 277 5.49 -5.86 -5.74
CA VAL A 277 4.76 -6.83 -4.91
C VAL A 277 3.29 -6.43 -4.88
N TRP A 278 2.38 -7.36 -5.23
CA TRP A 278 0.95 -7.03 -5.35
C TRP A 278 0.03 -8.26 -5.29
N ASN A 279 -1.26 -8.02 -5.17
CA ASN A 279 -2.29 -9.05 -5.35
C ASN A 279 -2.65 -9.19 -6.83
N ARG A 280 -2.29 -10.30 -7.45
CA ARG A 280 -2.72 -10.63 -8.79
C ARG A 280 -4.22 -10.93 -8.82
N LEU A 281 -4.81 -10.75 -10.00
CA LEU A 281 -6.17 -11.18 -10.26
C LEU A 281 -6.21 -12.71 -10.37
N ASN A 282 -6.79 -13.38 -9.38
CA ASN A 282 -6.96 -14.82 -9.43
C ASN A 282 -8.31 -15.18 -10.07
N ARG A 283 -8.33 -15.30 -11.40
CA ARG A 283 -9.53 -15.64 -12.18
C ARG A 283 -10.03 -17.05 -11.93
N GLU A 284 -9.17 -17.98 -11.54
CA GLU A 284 -9.53 -19.39 -11.33
C GLU A 284 -10.22 -19.61 -9.98
N ALA A 285 -10.09 -18.69 -9.03
CA ALA A 285 -10.86 -18.75 -7.79
C ALA A 285 -12.34 -18.41 -7.97
N GLY A 286 -12.84 -18.30 -9.21
CA GLY A 286 -14.24 -18.02 -9.51
C GLY A 286 -14.68 -16.60 -9.13
N ALA A 287 -13.75 -15.70 -8.86
CA ALA A 287 -14.08 -14.30 -8.65
C ALA A 287 -14.63 -13.71 -9.96
N PRO A 288 -15.88 -13.24 -10.01
CA PRO A 288 -16.40 -12.61 -11.20
C PRO A 288 -15.55 -11.40 -11.56
N SER A 289 -15.12 -11.31 -12.82
CA SER A 289 -14.52 -10.08 -13.33
C SER A 289 -15.55 -8.95 -13.18
N PRO A 290 -15.23 -7.88 -12.47
CA PRO A 290 -16.19 -6.81 -12.25
C PRO A 290 -16.31 -5.97 -13.51
N LYS A 291 -17.30 -6.24 -14.30
CA LYS A 291 -17.63 -5.36 -15.43
C LYS A 291 -18.17 -4.00 -14.98
N SER A 292 -18.43 -3.82 -13.66
CA SER A 292 -19.01 -2.59 -13.11
C SER A 292 -18.96 -2.53 -11.58
N ALA A 293 -17.86 -2.94 -10.97
CA ALA A 293 -17.84 -3.04 -9.53
C ALA A 293 -17.45 -1.75 -8.86
N SER A 294 -18.35 -0.85 -8.84
CA SER A 294 -18.30 0.38 -8.05
C SER A 294 -18.71 0.18 -6.59
N SER A 295 -18.96 -1.04 -6.13
CA SER A 295 -19.60 -1.25 -4.85
C SER A 295 -18.67 -1.83 -3.79
N ALA A 296 -18.94 -1.46 -2.54
CA ALA A 296 -18.34 -2.11 -1.37
C ALA A 296 -18.55 -3.64 -1.40
N SER A 297 -19.66 -4.12 -1.98
CA SER A 297 -19.95 -5.56 -2.13
C SER A 297 -18.91 -6.28 -3.02
N TYR A 298 -18.41 -5.64 -4.08
CA TYR A 298 -17.31 -6.17 -4.85
C TYR A 298 -16.02 -6.27 -4.02
N TYR A 299 -15.71 -5.20 -3.31
CA TYR A 299 -14.53 -5.14 -2.46
C TYR A 299 -14.52 -6.21 -1.37
N TYR A 300 -15.66 -6.43 -0.70
CA TYR A 300 -15.79 -7.41 0.38
C TYR A 300 -16.11 -8.83 -0.13
N GLY A 301 -16.76 -8.97 -1.28
CA GLY A 301 -17.08 -10.25 -1.90
C GLY A 301 -15.89 -10.97 -2.53
N ALA A 302 -14.85 -10.23 -2.84
CA ALA A 302 -13.69 -10.72 -3.59
C ALA A 302 -12.59 -11.35 -2.68
N ARG A 303 -12.94 -12.24 -1.78
CA ARG A 303 -11.94 -12.96 -0.94
C ARG A 303 -10.85 -13.61 -1.77
N GLY A 304 -11.17 -14.11 -2.97
CA GLY A 304 -10.21 -14.69 -3.90
C GLY A 304 -9.16 -13.69 -4.43
N GLN A 305 -9.48 -12.40 -4.53
CA GLN A 305 -8.55 -11.38 -5.07
C GLN A 305 -7.41 -10.99 -4.12
N ARG A 306 -7.52 -11.32 -2.84
CA ARG A 306 -6.51 -11.03 -1.82
C ARG A 306 -5.99 -12.30 -1.13
N ALA A 307 -6.18 -13.44 -1.76
CA ALA A 307 -5.71 -14.72 -1.26
C ALA A 307 -4.22 -14.95 -1.56
N GLU A 308 -3.69 -14.29 -2.58
CA GLU A 308 -2.32 -14.46 -3.06
C GLU A 308 -1.59 -13.12 -3.13
N LEU A 309 -0.33 -13.12 -2.75
CA LEU A 309 0.62 -12.05 -2.99
C LEU A 309 1.66 -12.55 -3.99
N ALA A 310 1.89 -11.78 -5.04
CA ALA A 310 2.88 -12.08 -6.06
C ALA A 310 4.01 -11.05 -6.04
N ILE A 311 5.16 -11.45 -6.58
CA ILE A 311 6.32 -10.59 -6.81
C ILE A 311 6.75 -10.71 -8.27
N SER A 312 7.24 -9.61 -8.82
CA SER A 312 7.94 -9.55 -10.11
C SER A 312 9.06 -8.53 -10.04
N HIS A 313 9.97 -8.57 -11.00
CA HIS A 313 11.03 -7.59 -11.15
C HIS A 313 11.17 -7.13 -12.59
N SER A 314 11.78 -5.97 -12.78
CA SER A 314 12.13 -5.39 -14.08
C SER A 314 13.57 -4.88 -14.05
N ASP A 315 14.31 -5.20 -15.10
CA ASP A 315 15.70 -4.74 -15.32
C ASP A 315 15.79 -3.60 -16.33
N ASP A 316 14.65 -3.15 -16.88
CA ASP A 316 14.56 -2.22 -18.00
C ASP A 316 13.59 -1.04 -17.73
N ASP A 317 13.52 -0.59 -16.48
CA ASP A 317 12.65 0.52 -16.05
C ASP A 317 11.16 0.25 -16.34
N GLY A 318 10.69 -0.97 -16.04
CA GLY A 318 9.27 -1.31 -16.15
C GLY A 318 8.77 -1.50 -17.59
N LYS A 319 9.65 -1.46 -18.61
CA LYS A 319 9.26 -1.76 -20.00
C LYS A 319 8.86 -3.20 -20.16
N SER A 320 9.54 -4.11 -19.46
CA SER A 320 9.15 -5.49 -19.30
C SER A 320 9.25 -5.95 -17.84
N TRP A 321 8.42 -6.91 -17.47
CA TRP A 321 8.39 -7.52 -16.16
C TRP A 321 8.64 -9.01 -16.27
N ALA A 322 9.48 -9.55 -15.38
CA ALA A 322 9.63 -10.99 -15.25
C ALA A 322 8.27 -11.64 -14.95
N PRO A 323 8.04 -12.91 -15.34
CA PRO A 323 6.81 -13.61 -15.00
C PRO A 323 6.52 -13.51 -13.50
N PRO A 324 5.30 -13.12 -13.10
CA PRO A 324 4.94 -13.01 -11.69
C PRO A 324 5.00 -14.35 -10.98
N VAL A 325 5.52 -14.36 -9.75
CA VAL A 325 5.59 -15.54 -8.91
C VAL A 325 4.81 -15.32 -7.64
N VAL A 326 3.94 -16.26 -7.27
CA VAL A 326 3.22 -16.24 -6.00
C VAL A 326 4.21 -16.48 -4.87
N VAL A 327 4.28 -15.57 -3.91
CA VAL A 327 5.21 -15.66 -2.77
C VAL A 327 4.52 -16.11 -1.49
N VAL A 328 3.25 -15.79 -1.34
CA VAL A 328 2.43 -16.28 -0.23
C VAL A 328 0.98 -16.45 -0.70
N ARG A 329 0.37 -17.51 -0.21
CA ARG A 329 -1.07 -17.81 -0.37
C ARG A 329 -1.67 -18.13 0.99
N GLN A 330 -2.88 -17.66 1.23
CA GLN A 330 -3.65 -18.06 2.41
C GLN A 330 -5.15 -18.08 2.09
N THR A 331 -5.87 -19.06 2.70
CA THR A 331 -7.26 -19.36 2.33
C THR A 331 -8.29 -18.73 3.26
N LYS A 332 -7.95 -18.49 4.52
CA LYS A 332 -8.91 -18.03 5.54
C LYS A 332 -8.90 -16.53 5.78
N THR A 333 -7.83 -15.85 5.41
CA THR A 333 -7.64 -14.42 5.66
C THR A 333 -7.16 -13.71 4.40
N SER A 334 -7.18 -12.38 4.39
CA SER A 334 -6.74 -11.59 3.25
C SER A 334 -5.30 -11.13 3.40
N LEU A 335 -4.57 -11.12 2.29
CA LEU A 335 -3.27 -10.45 2.11
C LEU A 335 -3.51 -9.16 1.34
N SER A 336 -2.97 -8.05 1.80
CA SER A 336 -3.00 -6.80 1.02
C SER A 336 -2.06 -5.77 1.63
N TYR A 337 -1.90 -4.64 0.94
CA TYR A 337 -1.02 -3.55 1.39
C TYR A 337 0.41 -4.04 1.65
N PRO A 338 1.06 -4.65 0.65
CA PRO A 338 2.44 -5.05 0.80
C PRO A 338 3.35 -3.83 0.98
N CYS A 339 4.39 -4.00 1.77
CA CYS A 339 5.50 -3.06 1.88
C CYS A 339 6.79 -3.81 1.60
N VAL A 340 7.74 -3.13 0.98
CA VAL A 340 9.09 -3.64 0.72
C VAL A 340 10.09 -2.69 1.36
N LEU A 341 11.08 -3.24 2.02
CA LEU A 341 12.25 -2.53 2.53
C LEU A 341 13.51 -3.26 2.03
N GLU A 342 14.33 -2.58 1.29
CA GLU A 342 15.70 -3.02 1.05
C GLU A 342 16.51 -2.69 2.31
N ARG A 343 16.66 -3.71 3.18
CA ARG A 343 17.29 -3.56 4.51
C ARG A 343 18.79 -3.25 4.39
N ASN A 344 19.44 -3.97 3.50
CA ASN A 344 20.80 -3.77 3.01
C ASN A 344 20.76 -3.93 1.49
N PRO A 345 21.72 -3.41 0.71
CA PRO A 345 21.76 -3.64 -0.73
C PRO A 345 21.59 -5.12 -1.08
N GLY A 346 20.54 -5.44 -1.83
CA GLY A 346 20.19 -6.80 -2.24
C GLY A 346 19.52 -7.68 -1.19
N GLU A 347 19.17 -7.17 -0.01
CA GLU A 347 18.39 -7.87 1.00
C GLU A 347 17.00 -7.24 1.15
N LEU A 348 15.98 -7.96 0.71
CA LEU A 348 14.61 -7.49 0.70
C LEU A 348 13.83 -8.08 1.88
N TRP A 349 13.19 -7.21 2.63
CA TRP A 349 12.16 -7.56 3.61
C TRP A 349 10.81 -7.11 3.08
N ILE A 350 9.84 -8.02 3.11
CA ILE A 350 8.49 -7.79 2.61
C ILE A 350 7.54 -8.11 3.74
N TRP A 351 6.58 -7.24 4.00
CA TRP A 351 5.49 -7.56 4.91
C TRP A 351 4.15 -7.15 4.33
N THR A 352 3.12 -7.84 4.75
CA THR A 352 1.75 -7.57 4.33
C THR A 352 0.80 -7.89 5.47
N ARG A 353 -0.26 -7.12 5.55
CA ARG A 353 -1.36 -7.32 6.46
C ARG A 353 -2.61 -6.64 5.92
N TYR A 354 -3.78 -7.22 6.22
CA TYR A 354 -5.05 -6.57 5.95
C TYR A 354 -6.05 -6.87 7.06
N GLY A 355 -6.66 -5.79 7.62
CA GLY A 355 -7.65 -5.90 8.68
C GLY A 355 -7.13 -6.65 9.90
N SER A 356 -7.87 -7.62 10.40
CA SER A 356 -7.53 -8.47 11.54
C SER A 356 -6.61 -9.66 11.19
N SER A 357 -6.21 -9.80 9.91
CA SER A 357 -5.32 -10.88 9.50
C SER A 357 -3.97 -10.79 10.21
N PRO A 358 -3.39 -11.91 10.67
CA PRO A 358 -2.02 -11.91 11.18
C PRO A 358 -1.04 -11.41 10.12
N PRO A 359 -0.04 -10.61 10.47
CA PRO A 359 0.95 -10.14 9.53
C PRO A 359 1.75 -11.31 8.95
N VAL A 360 2.20 -11.13 7.72
CA VAL A 360 3.14 -12.03 7.04
C VAL A 360 4.42 -11.25 6.81
N TYR A 361 5.54 -11.81 7.24
CA TYR A 361 6.87 -11.26 7.04
C TYR A 361 7.68 -12.21 6.18
N LEU A 362 8.31 -11.70 5.14
CA LEU A 362 9.11 -12.46 4.18
C LEU A 362 10.47 -11.77 3.98
N SER A 363 11.51 -12.55 3.80
CA SER A 363 12.84 -12.10 3.44
C SER A 363 13.36 -12.89 2.25
N VAL A 364 14.01 -12.21 1.31
CA VAL A 364 14.67 -12.83 0.16
C VAL A 364 15.88 -11.99 -0.26
N LYS A 365 16.95 -12.67 -0.71
CA LYS A 365 18.05 -11.98 -1.40
C LYS A 365 17.63 -11.66 -2.83
N GLU A 366 18.05 -10.53 -3.34
CA GLU A 366 17.78 -10.14 -4.72
C GLU A 366 18.29 -11.18 -5.73
N SER A 367 19.47 -11.77 -5.51
CA SER A 367 20.00 -12.86 -6.32
C SER A 367 19.07 -14.08 -6.35
N ASP A 368 18.52 -14.46 -5.19
CA ASP A 368 17.60 -15.59 -5.09
C ASP A 368 16.26 -15.27 -5.79
N LEU A 369 15.80 -14.02 -5.74
CA LEU A 369 14.63 -13.57 -6.48
C LEU A 369 14.80 -13.79 -7.99
N VAL A 370 15.97 -13.48 -8.52
CA VAL A 370 16.25 -13.62 -9.96
C VAL A 370 16.47 -15.10 -10.35
N ASP A 371 17.25 -15.83 -9.56
CA ASP A 371 17.77 -17.16 -9.95
C ASP A 371 16.90 -18.31 -9.46
N ARG A 372 16.33 -18.23 -8.27
CA ARG A 372 15.65 -19.33 -7.60
C ARG A 372 14.13 -19.25 -7.67
N VAL A 373 13.55 -18.05 -7.59
CA VAL A 373 12.10 -17.88 -7.56
C VAL A 373 11.45 -18.45 -8.84
N LYS A 374 12.14 -18.35 -9.97
CA LYS A 374 11.68 -18.93 -11.25
C LYS A 374 11.80 -20.45 -11.36
N ARG A 375 12.58 -21.11 -10.50
CA ARG A 375 12.90 -22.55 -10.60
C ARG A 375 12.01 -23.45 -9.76
N VAL A 376 11.29 -22.87 -8.81
CA VAL A 376 10.35 -23.65 -8.01
C VAL A 376 9.05 -23.80 -8.81
N PRO A 377 8.58 -25.03 -9.10
CA PRO A 377 7.30 -25.23 -9.77
C PRO A 377 6.19 -24.48 -9.02
N GLU A 378 5.34 -23.79 -9.78
CA GLU A 378 4.12 -23.24 -9.19
C GLU A 378 3.38 -24.37 -8.47
N PHE A 379 2.84 -24.05 -7.29
CA PHE A 379 1.98 -24.97 -6.55
C PHE A 379 0.89 -25.47 -7.51
N LYS A 380 0.93 -26.74 -7.86
CA LYS A 380 -0.18 -27.36 -8.62
C LYS A 380 -1.40 -27.35 -7.72
N ARG A 381 -2.44 -26.72 -8.19
CA ARG A 381 -3.74 -26.52 -7.53
C ARG A 381 -4.46 -27.82 -7.30
#